data_e1d4d0e1e39ad6fdee8e29a8b1de6cdd
#
_entry.id   e1d4d0e1e39ad6fdee8e29a8b1de6cdd
#
_cell.length_a   1.000
_cell.length_b   1.000
_cell.length_c   1.000
_cell.angle_alpha   90.00
_cell.angle_beta   90.00
_cell.angle_gamma   90.00
#
_symmetry.space_group_name_H-M   'P 1'
#
loop_
_entity.id
_entity.type
_entity.pdbx_description
1 polymer ?
#
loop_
_entity_poly.entity_id
_entity_poly.type
_entity_poly.pdbx_seq_one_letter_code
_entity_poly.pdbx_strand_id
1 'polypeptide(L)'
;ASFIENTLSKISKEKIADKDFISFLKKLLESEKNKIDCLVIAAAGPNNQTSINLTNRDLLIDASELKTKLNLKECLLLNDWEAVAQSLSEINQESFLSIKNGAPSNEDTILIGPGTGLGVTLIINGQIIPTEFGNTYSPTKGMLKNFDLRDNEEFFSLENILSGPGIEKLYAEKFEKKLS
;
A
#
# COMPACT_ATOMS: atom_id res chain seq x y z
N ALA A 1 1.85 3.03 -15.58
CA ALA A 1 0.75 3.70 -16.28
C ALA A 1 1.17 5.10 -16.70
N SER A 2 0.71 5.60 -17.83
CA SER A 2 0.88 6.99 -18.23
C SER A 2 -0.46 7.72 -18.25
N PHE A 3 -0.43 9.00 -17.89
CA PHE A 3 -1.59 9.86 -17.75
C PHE A 3 -1.40 11.07 -18.67
N ILE A 4 -2.24 11.21 -19.67
CA ILE A 4 -2.16 12.26 -20.67
C ILE A 4 -3.55 12.89 -20.82
N GLU A 5 -3.63 14.21 -20.70
CA GLU A 5 -4.89 14.97 -20.81
C GLU A 5 -6.03 14.39 -19.95
N ASN A 6 -5.72 14.09 -18.68
CA ASN A 6 -6.63 13.48 -17.72
C ASN A 6 -7.16 12.08 -18.13
N THR A 7 -6.45 11.38 -18.99
CA THR A 7 -6.83 10.03 -19.42
C THR A 7 -5.71 9.04 -19.15
N LEU A 8 -6.06 7.92 -18.52
CA LEU A 8 -5.16 6.80 -18.32
C LEU A 8 -4.91 6.11 -19.67
N SER A 9 -3.68 6.21 -20.20
CA SER A 9 -3.38 5.78 -21.56
C SER A 9 -2.80 4.37 -21.66
N LYS A 10 -2.01 3.95 -20.67
CA LYS A 10 -1.31 2.67 -20.73
C LYS A 10 -1.12 2.07 -19.35
N ILE A 11 -1.48 0.80 -19.22
CA ILE A 11 -1.19 0.01 -18.04
C ILE A 11 -0.35 -1.19 -18.47
N SER A 12 0.80 -1.39 -17.83
CA SER A 12 1.65 -2.56 -18.02
C SER A 12 2.07 -3.14 -16.67
N LYS A 13 2.40 -4.43 -16.66
CA LYS A 13 2.95 -5.12 -15.50
C LYS A 13 4.26 -5.78 -15.91
N GLU A 14 5.34 -5.38 -15.27
CA GLU A 14 6.68 -5.86 -15.58
C GLU A 14 7.43 -6.26 -14.30
N LYS A 15 8.29 -7.25 -14.43
CA LYS A 15 9.15 -7.69 -13.32
C LYS A 15 10.52 -7.03 -13.49
N ILE A 16 10.94 -6.30 -12.48
CA ILE A 16 12.16 -5.51 -12.48
C ILE A 16 13.10 -6.04 -11.40
N ALA A 17 14.40 -6.18 -11.73
CA ALA A 17 15.45 -6.39 -10.75
C ALA A 17 15.87 -5.05 -10.14
N ASP A 18 16.17 -5.03 -8.84
CA ASP A 18 16.43 -3.80 -8.08
C ASP A 18 17.56 -2.94 -8.68
N LYS A 19 18.66 -3.58 -9.08
CA LYS A 19 19.81 -2.93 -9.74
C LYS A 19 19.50 -2.26 -11.07
N ASP A 20 18.41 -2.65 -11.71
CA ASP A 20 18.02 -2.18 -13.02
C ASP A 20 16.90 -1.13 -12.96
N PHE A 21 16.45 -0.73 -11.75
CA PHE A 21 15.27 0.12 -11.56
C PHE A 21 15.35 1.45 -12.32
N ILE A 22 16.44 2.20 -12.16
CA ILE A 22 16.62 3.50 -12.84
C ILE A 22 16.73 3.30 -14.36
N SER A 23 17.45 2.28 -14.82
CA SER A 23 17.57 1.96 -16.24
C SER A 23 16.24 1.57 -16.86
N PHE A 24 15.41 0.84 -16.10
CA PHE A 24 14.04 0.51 -16.49
C PHE A 24 13.18 1.76 -16.64
N LEU A 25 13.18 2.65 -15.63
CA LEU A 25 12.43 3.90 -15.70
C LEU A 25 12.86 4.76 -16.87
N LYS A 26 14.16 4.87 -17.14
CA LYS A 26 14.68 5.61 -18.28
C LYS A 26 14.14 5.07 -19.61
N LYS A 27 14.23 3.76 -19.83
CA LYS A 27 13.67 3.12 -21.03
C LYS A 27 12.16 3.33 -21.16
N LEU A 28 11.42 3.25 -20.03
CA LEU A 28 9.98 3.50 -20.01
C LEU A 28 9.66 4.93 -20.47
N LEU A 29 10.35 5.92 -19.91
CA LEU A 29 10.15 7.33 -20.26
C LEU A 29 10.55 7.63 -21.72
N GLU A 30 11.64 7.04 -22.20
CA GLU A 30 12.08 7.17 -23.60
C GLU A 30 11.11 6.51 -24.59
N SER A 31 10.33 5.53 -24.16
CA SER A 31 9.31 4.88 -24.99
C SER A 31 8.02 5.68 -25.17
N GLU A 32 7.82 6.70 -24.36
CA GLU A 32 6.63 7.57 -24.43
C GLU A 32 6.79 8.61 -25.55
N LYS A 33 5.71 8.84 -26.30
CA LYS A 33 5.71 9.80 -27.41
C LYS A 33 5.80 11.26 -26.94
N ASN A 34 5.25 11.52 -25.75
CA ASN A 34 5.24 12.84 -25.15
C ASN A 34 6.34 12.94 -24.09
N LYS A 35 6.86 14.12 -23.91
CA LYS A 35 7.78 14.39 -22.82
C LYS A 35 7.06 14.21 -21.48
N ILE A 36 7.60 13.37 -20.62
CA ILE A 36 7.11 13.19 -19.26
C ILE A 36 7.80 14.20 -18.34
N ASP A 37 7.03 15.05 -17.71
CA ASP A 37 7.53 16.06 -16.79
C ASP A 37 7.42 15.65 -15.31
N CYS A 38 6.46 14.78 -14.98
CA CYS A 38 6.21 14.33 -13.61
C CYS A 38 6.18 12.80 -13.54
N LEU A 39 6.84 12.25 -12.53
CA LEU A 39 6.80 10.84 -12.19
C LEU A 39 6.23 10.68 -10.78
N VAL A 40 5.23 9.82 -10.64
CA VAL A 40 4.68 9.43 -9.34
C VAL A 40 4.98 7.96 -9.11
N ILE A 41 5.59 7.65 -7.97
CA ILE A 41 5.91 6.29 -7.57
C ILE A 41 5.20 6.00 -6.25
N ALA A 42 4.36 4.97 -6.25
CA ALA A 42 3.79 4.41 -5.04
C ALA A 42 4.50 3.09 -4.72
N ALA A 43 5.00 2.96 -3.51
CA ALA A 43 5.77 1.78 -3.10
C ALA A 43 5.55 1.42 -1.63
N ALA A 44 5.58 0.11 -1.34
CA ALA A 44 5.47 -0.40 0.02
C ALA A 44 6.76 -0.11 0.81
N GLY A 45 6.65 0.71 1.83
CA GLY A 45 7.76 1.07 2.72
C GLY A 45 7.57 2.43 3.38
N PRO A 46 8.32 2.69 4.46
CA PRO A 46 8.31 3.98 5.12
C PRO A 46 8.73 5.10 4.14
N ASN A 47 7.88 6.12 4.04
CA ASN A 47 8.09 7.30 3.22
C ASN A 47 8.43 8.49 4.09
N ASN A 48 9.59 9.12 3.87
CA ASN A 48 10.00 10.35 4.55
C ASN A 48 9.82 11.60 3.68
N GLN A 49 8.94 11.54 2.67
CA GLN A 49 8.63 12.56 1.66
C GLN A 49 9.68 12.70 0.55
N THR A 50 10.93 12.40 0.79
CA THR A 50 12.03 12.51 -0.20
C THR A 50 12.55 11.16 -0.66
N SER A 51 12.37 10.12 0.15
CA SER A 51 12.80 8.77 -0.20
C SER A 51 11.90 7.70 0.42
N ILE A 52 11.84 6.54 -0.23
CA ILE A 52 11.19 5.32 0.26
C ILE A 52 12.22 4.20 0.29
N ASN A 53 12.34 3.56 1.46
CA ASN A 53 13.08 2.31 1.57
C ASN A 53 12.09 1.14 1.45
N LEU A 54 12.22 0.32 0.42
CA LEU A 54 11.28 -0.76 0.19
C LEU A 54 11.37 -1.83 1.30
N THR A 55 10.23 -2.21 1.86
CA THR A 55 10.17 -3.14 3.01
C THR A 55 10.73 -4.53 2.67
N ASN A 56 10.54 -5.00 1.44
CA ASN A 56 10.89 -6.37 1.02
C ASN A 56 12.07 -6.44 0.03
N ARG A 57 12.79 -5.35 -0.16
CA ARG A 57 13.91 -5.25 -1.10
C ARG A 57 14.96 -4.29 -0.57
N ASP A 58 16.21 -4.56 -0.87
CA ASP A 58 17.31 -3.63 -0.58
C ASP A 58 17.38 -2.56 -1.69
N LEU A 59 16.33 -1.76 -1.77
CA LEU A 59 16.21 -0.68 -2.74
C LEU A 59 15.71 0.59 -2.07
N LEU A 60 16.55 1.62 -2.07
CA LEU A 60 16.18 2.98 -1.72
C LEU A 60 15.77 3.72 -2.98
N ILE A 61 14.58 4.30 -2.97
CA ILE A 61 14.07 5.18 -4.03
C ILE A 61 14.18 6.62 -3.51
N ASP A 62 15.00 7.43 -4.17
CA ASP A 62 15.20 8.85 -3.84
C ASP A 62 14.63 9.73 -4.95
N ALA A 63 13.70 10.61 -4.59
CA ALA A 63 13.01 11.50 -5.54
C ALA A 63 13.95 12.49 -6.22
N SER A 64 14.93 13.02 -5.49
CA SER A 64 15.89 14.02 -6.02
C SER A 64 16.86 13.37 -7.01
N GLU A 65 17.30 12.15 -6.69
CA GLU A 65 18.14 11.36 -7.60
C GLU A 65 17.40 11.05 -8.89
N LEU A 66 16.16 10.55 -8.79
CA LEU A 66 15.31 10.23 -9.94
C LEU A 66 15.02 11.48 -10.78
N LYS A 67 14.65 12.58 -10.15
CA LYS A 67 14.40 13.86 -10.81
C LYS A 67 15.60 14.29 -11.67
N THR A 68 16.79 14.18 -11.10
CA THR A 68 18.05 14.54 -11.77
C THR A 68 18.40 13.57 -12.90
N LYS A 69 18.41 12.26 -12.60
CA LYS A 69 18.85 11.24 -13.58
C LYS A 69 17.90 11.05 -14.76
N LEU A 70 16.60 11.33 -14.54
CA LEU A 70 15.55 11.18 -15.54
C LEU A 70 15.12 12.50 -16.19
N ASN A 71 15.75 13.62 -15.79
CA ASN A 71 15.44 14.97 -16.30
C ASN A 71 13.95 15.34 -16.17
N LEU A 72 13.39 15.09 -14.99
CA LEU A 72 11.99 15.38 -14.66
C LEU A 72 11.86 16.76 -14.00
N LYS A 73 10.69 17.39 -14.16
CA LYS A 73 10.34 18.59 -13.39
C LYS A 73 9.97 18.21 -11.96
N GLU A 74 9.22 17.11 -11.80
CA GLU A 74 8.77 16.63 -10.49
C GLU A 74 8.89 15.11 -10.38
N CYS A 75 9.18 14.64 -9.17
CA CYS A 75 9.12 13.24 -8.79
C CYS A 75 8.47 13.14 -7.42
N LEU A 76 7.32 12.50 -7.34
CA LEU A 76 6.54 12.34 -6.11
C LEU A 76 6.61 10.88 -5.66
N LEU A 77 6.83 10.69 -4.37
CA LEU A 77 6.84 9.38 -3.75
C LEU A 77 5.66 9.27 -2.80
N LEU A 78 4.91 8.19 -2.93
CA LEU A 78 3.77 7.86 -2.06
C LEU A 78 4.00 6.48 -1.45
N ASN A 79 3.54 6.29 -0.21
CA ASN A 79 3.31 4.93 0.28
C ASN A 79 2.23 4.27 -0.59
N ASP A 80 2.24 2.95 -0.74
CA ASP A 80 1.27 2.23 -1.58
C ASP A 80 -0.17 2.42 -1.09
N TRP A 81 -0.41 2.40 0.22
CA TRP A 81 -1.73 2.65 0.81
C TRP A 81 -2.13 4.13 0.84
N GLU A 82 -1.16 5.04 0.88
CA GLU A 82 -1.38 6.46 0.63
C GLU A 82 -1.94 6.68 -0.79
N ALA A 83 -1.35 6.03 -1.78
CA ALA A 83 -1.83 6.11 -3.17
C ALA A 83 -3.26 5.54 -3.32
N VAL A 84 -3.58 4.44 -2.61
CA VAL A 84 -4.96 3.92 -2.57
C VAL A 84 -5.91 4.93 -1.95
N ALA A 85 -5.53 5.57 -0.84
CA ALA A 85 -6.35 6.59 -0.20
C ALA A 85 -6.60 7.81 -1.10
N GLN A 86 -5.58 8.26 -1.84
CA GLN A 86 -5.70 9.34 -2.83
C GLN A 86 -6.69 8.99 -3.94
N SER A 87 -6.83 7.73 -4.30
CA SER A 87 -7.72 7.29 -5.37
C SER A 87 -9.19 7.17 -4.97
N LEU A 88 -9.53 7.22 -3.68
CA LEU A 88 -10.90 6.97 -3.20
C LEU A 88 -11.95 7.91 -3.79
N SER A 89 -11.59 9.18 -4.00
CA SER A 89 -12.48 10.17 -4.61
C SER A 89 -12.82 9.88 -6.06
N GLU A 90 -11.97 9.09 -6.74
CA GLU A 90 -12.12 8.76 -8.15
C GLU A 90 -12.84 7.41 -8.38
N ILE A 91 -13.05 6.63 -7.30
CA ILE A 91 -13.71 5.32 -7.39
C ILE A 91 -15.23 5.51 -7.42
N ASN A 92 -15.87 4.89 -8.42
CA ASN A 92 -17.34 4.90 -8.50
C ASN A 92 -17.95 4.23 -7.26
N GLN A 93 -18.96 4.87 -6.66
CA GLN A 93 -19.69 4.36 -5.49
C GLN A 93 -20.27 2.95 -5.72
N GLU A 94 -20.65 2.62 -6.93
CA GLU A 94 -21.14 1.27 -7.30
C GLU A 94 -20.08 0.17 -7.17
N SER A 95 -18.80 0.55 -7.09
CA SER A 95 -17.68 -0.38 -6.88
C SER A 95 -17.51 -0.79 -5.42
N PHE A 96 -18.22 -0.15 -4.49
CA PHE A 96 -18.17 -0.48 -3.07
C PHE A 96 -19.27 -1.46 -2.67
N LEU A 97 -18.88 -2.49 -1.93
CA LEU A 97 -19.81 -3.41 -1.28
C LEU A 97 -19.95 -3.02 0.20
N SER A 98 -21.16 -2.64 0.62
CA SER A 98 -21.42 -2.43 2.05
C SER A 98 -21.55 -3.76 2.78
N ILE A 99 -20.57 -4.07 3.66
CA ILE A 99 -20.59 -5.29 4.48
C ILE A 99 -21.44 -5.07 5.74
N LYS A 100 -21.40 -3.85 6.30
CA LYS A 100 -22.15 -3.49 7.51
C LYS A 100 -22.61 -2.06 7.40
N ASN A 101 -23.91 -1.84 7.55
CA ASN A 101 -24.46 -0.50 7.61
C ASN A 101 -24.13 0.14 8.96
N GLY A 102 -23.79 1.41 8.94
CA GLY A 102 -23.51 2.24 10.10
C GLY A 102 -23.88 3.68 9.82
N ALA A 103 -24.02 4.46 10.86
CA ALA A 103 -24.09 5.92 10.75
C ALA A 103 -22.66 6.46 11.00
N PRO A 104 -22.05 7.17 10.03
CA PRO A 104 -20.78 7.84 10.29
C PRO A 104 -20.97 8.88 11.38
N SER A 105 -20.05 8.90 12.35
CA SER A 105 -20.08 9.89 13.43
C SER A 105 -19.31 11.16 13.08
N ASN A 106 -18.42 11.07 12.09
CA ASN A 106 -17.59 12.13 11.56
C ASN A 106 -17.17 11.77 10.11
N GLU A 107 -16.38 12.63 9.48
CA GLU A 107 -15.84 12.40 8.13
C GLU A 107 -14.54 11.59 8.13
N ASP A 108 -14.09 11.09 9.29
CA ASP A 108 -12.85 10.35 9.38
C ASP A 108 -13.03 8.92 8.84
N THR A 109 -12.02 8.46 8.11
CA THR A 109 -12.03 7.16 7.46
C THR A 109 -10.77 6.38 7.81
N ILE A 110 -10.92 5.08 8.05
CA ILE A 110 -9.81 4.15 8.17
C ILE A 110 -9.83 3.25 6.95
N LEU A 111 -8.73 3.25 6.21
CA LEU A 111 -8.47 2.34 5.10
C LEU A 111 -7.64 1.17 5.61
N ILE A 112 -8.13 -0.05 5.42
CA ILE A 112 -7.44 -1.27 5.86
C ILE A 112 -7.34 -2.21 4.67
N GLY A 113 -6.13 -2.67 4.39
CA GLY A 113 -5.84 -3.58 3.29
C GLY A 113 -5.11 -4.85 3.71
N PRO A 114 -5.85 -5.92 3.98
CA PRO A 114 -5.27 -7.23 4.22
C PRO A 114 -4.74 -7.80 2.90
N GLY A 115 -3.41 -7.79 2.76
CA GLY A 115 -2.67 -8.34 1.63
C GLY A 115 -1.58 -9.30 2.10
N THR A 116 -0.40 -9.24 1.49
CA THR A 116 0.80 -9.96 1.98
C THR A 116 1.20 -9.46 3.37
N GLY A 117 1.02 -8.14 3.62
CA GLY A 117 1.07 -7.50 4.91
C GLY A 117 -0.29 -6.89 5.26
N LEU A 118 -0.32 -5.93 6.19
CA LEU A 118 -1.50 -5.16 6.56
C LEU A 118 -1.24 -3.67 6.35
N GLY A 119 -1.70 -3.13 5.23
CA GLY A 119 -1.69 -1.69 4.98
C GLY A 119 -2.79 -0.99 5.76
N VAL A 120 -2.47 0.12 6.39
CA VAL A 120 -3.45 0.96 7.10
C VAL A 120 -3.17 2.42 6.83
N THR A 121 -4.18 3.15 6.39
CA THR A 121 -4.10 4.61 6.19
C THR A 121 -5.32 5.27 6.82
N LEU A 122 -5.10 6.39 7.46
CA LEU A 122 -6.16 7.22 8.04
C LEU A 122 -6.45 8.39 7.11
N ILE A 123 -7.72 8.77 7.02
CA ILE A 123 -8.14 10.04 6.44
C ILE A 123 -8.85 10.80 7.56
N ILE A 124 -8.26 11.89 8.01
CA ILE A 124 -8.77 12.69 9.14
C ILE A 124 -8.93 14.13 8.65
N ASN A 125 -10.15 14.67 8.75
CA ASN A 125 -10.47 16.00 8.22
C ASN A 125 -10.02 16.18 6.76
N GLY A 126 -10.16 15.15 5.93
CA GLY A 126 -9.72 15.15 4.53
C GLY A 126 -8.22 15.03 4.30
N GLN A 127 -7.41 14.94 5.35
CA GLN A 127 -5.97 14.72 5.25
C GLN A 127 -5.63 13.23 5.28
N ILE A 128 -4.86 12.78 4.31
CA ILE A 128 -4.37 11.40 4.25
C ILE A 128 -3.13 11.27 5.11
N ILE A 129 -3.18 10.33 6.06
CA ILE A 129 -2.11 10.04 7.02
C ILE A 129 -1.71 8.58 6.84
N PRO A 130 -0.63 8.30 6.07
CA PRO A 130 -0.09 6.96 5.97
C PRO A 130 0.42 6.49 7.33
N THR A 131 0.23 5.21 7.64
CA THR A 131 0.60 4.65 8.93
C THR A 131 1.28 3.30 8.78
N GLU A 132 1.97 2.87 9.83
CA GLU A 132 2.50 1.52 10.00
C GLU A 132 1.70 0.75 11.07
N PHE A 133 0.39 1.00 11.18
CA PHE A 133 -0.47 0.36 12.19
C PHE A 133 -0.50 -1.16 12.10
N GLY A 134 -0.29 -1.73 10.91
CA GLY A 134 -0.17 -3.17 10.77
C GLY A 134 0.90 -3.78 11.67
N ASN A 135 2.01 -3.06 11.83
CA ASN A 135 3.17 -3.48 12.62
C ASN A 135 3.08 -3.15 14.11
N THR A 136 2.01 -2.46 14.54
CA THR A 136 1.85 -2.11 15.95
C THR A 136 1.57 -3.32 16.82
N TYR A 137 2.22 -3.37 17.97
CA TYR A 137 1.81 -4.23 19.07
C TYR A 137 0.37 -3.90 19.44
N SER A 138 -0.51 -4.85 19.28
CA SER A 138 -1.93 -4.69 19.57
C SER A 138 -2.33 -5.67 20.67
N PRO A 139 -3.43 -5.42 21.38
CA PRO A 139 -4.03 -6.40 22.26
C PRO A 139 -4.64 -7.56 21.46
N THR A 140 -3.79 -8.26 20.72
CA THR A 140 -4.13 -9.43 19.88
C THR A 140 -4.82 -10.51 20.67
N LYS A 141 -4.50 -10.62 21.98
CA LYS A 141 -5.13 -11.52 22.94
C LYS A 141 -6.67 -11.44 22.97
N GLY A 142 -7.21 -10.21 22.92
CA GLY A 142 -8.65 -10.02 22.85
C GLY A 142 -9.24 -10.47 21.51
N MET A 143 -8.50 -10.28 20.44
CA MET A 143 -8.91 -10.73 19.10
C MET A 143 -8.87 -12.25 19.00
N LEU A 144 -7.78 -12.91 19.46
CA LEU A 144 -7.65 -14.35 19.46
C LEU A 144 -8.76 -15.03 20.29
N LYS A 145 -9.14 -14.44 21.42
CA LYS A 145 -10.26 -14.92 22.23
C LYS A 145 -11.59 -14.94 21.47
N ASN A 146 -11.82 -13.97 20.58
CA ASN A 146 -13.04 -13.97 19.73
C ASN A 146 -13.06 -15.12 18.73
N PHE A 147 -11.92 -15.72 18.46
CA PHE A 147 -11.79 -16.92 17.64
C PHE A 147 -11.66 -18.22 18.45
N ASP A 148 -11.84 -18.17 19.78
CA ASP A 148 -11.63 -19.27 20.73
C ASP A 148 -10.19 -19.81 20.70
N LEU A 149 -9.23 -18.95 20.39
CA LEU A 149 -7.82 -19.26 20.36
C LEU A 149 -7.11 -18.76 21.62
N ARG A 150 -6.06 -19.49 22.02
CA ARG A 150 -5.19 -19.09 23.13
C ARG A 150 -4.21 -18.00 22.67
N ASP A 151 -3.74 -17.25 23.66
CA ASP A 151 -2.65 -16.30 23.44
C ASP A 151 -1.41 -17.03 22.90
N ASN A 152 -0.84 -16.49 21.83
CA ASN A 152 0.26 -17.11 21.13
C ASN A 152 1.23 -16.00 20.65
N GLU A 153 2.52 -16.19 20.89
CA GLU A 153 3.57 -15.23 20.53
C GLU A 153 3.69 -15.01 19.00
N GLU A 154 3.14 -15.89 18.18
CA GLU A 154 3.11 -15.71 16.73
C GLU A 154 2.14 -14.62 16.27
N PHE A 155 1.20 -14.22 17.13
CA PHE A 155 0.18 -13.21 16.84
C PHE A 155 0.39 -11.94 17.67
N PHE A 156 1.56 -11.34 17.59
CA PHE A 156 1.91 -10.17 18.41
C PHE A 156 1.50 -8.81 17.79
N SER A 157 1.26 -8.73 16.48
CA SER A 157 0.85 -7.52 15.78
C SER A 157 -0.49 -7.70 15.06
N LEU A 158 -1.10 -6.58 14.64
CA LEU A 158 -2.31 -6.62 13.82
C LEU A 158 -2.07 -7.34 12.49
N GLU A 159 -0.92 -7.13 11.89
CA GLU A 159 -0.53 -7.80 10.65
C GLU A 159 -0.49 -9.32 10.80
N ASN A 160 0.03 -9.83 11.93
CA ASN A 160 0.06 -11.27 12.18
C ASN A 160 -1.33 -11.91 12.28
N ILE A 161 -2.39 -11.13 12.47
CA ILE A 161 -3.77 -11.60 12.54
C ILE A 161 -4.54 -11.30 11.25
N LEU A 162 -4.42 -10.08 10.72
CA LEU A 162 -5.30 -9.55 9.69
C LEU A 162 -4.71 -9.59 8.28
N SER A 163 -3.43 -9.90 8.11
CA SER A 163 -2.86 -10.14 6.79
C SER A 163 -3.30 -11.48 6.19
N GLY A 164 -3.10 -11.68 4.89
CA GLY A 164 -3.35 -12.96 4.25
C GLY A 164 -2.66 -14.14 4.97
N PRO A 165 -1.32 -14.09 5.20
CA PRO A 165 -0.62 -15.10 6.00
C PRO A 165 -1.14 -15.23 7.44
N GLY A 166 -1.56 -14.12 8.07
CA GLY A 166 -2.14 -14.12 9.41
C GLY A 166 -3.46 -14.88 9.46
N ILE A 167 -4.36 -14.60 8.52
CA ILE A 167 -5.65 -15.28 8.40
C ILE A 167 -5.45 -16.79 8.12
N GLU A 168 -4.49 -17.14 7.27
CA GLU A 168 -4.15 -18.54 7.01
C GLU A 168 -3.71 -19.26 8.29
N LYS A 169 -2.84 -18.63 9.09
CA LYS A 169 -2.39 -19.18 10.39
C LYS A 169 -3.54 -19.32 11.38
N LEU A 170 -4.38 -18.27 11.52
CA LEU A 170 -5.57 -18.33 12.39
C LEU A 170 -6.50 -19.48 12.00
N TYR A 171 -6.73 -19.66 10.71
CA TYR A 171 -7.56 -20.74 10.21
C TYR A 171 -6.93 -22.11 10.54
N ALA A 172 -5.62 -22.26 10.30
CA ALA A 172 -4.90 -23.50 10.58
C ALA A 172 -4.96 -23.87 12.07
N GLU A 173 -4.78 -22.91 12.96
CA GLU A 173 -4.88 -23.14 14.41
C GLU A 173 -6.31 -23.47 14.85
N LYS A 174 -7.31 -22.75 14.34
CA LYS A 174 -8.70 -22.96 14.75
C LYS A 174 -9.26 -24.30 14.29
N PHE A 175 -8.91 -24.73 13.09
CA PHE A 175 -9.52 -25.89 12.45
C PHE A 175 -8.59 -27.09 12.29
N GLU A 176 -7.34 -26.97 12.76
CA GLU A 176 -6.28 -27.97 12.60
C GLU A 176 -6.07 -28.40 11.14
N LYS A 177 -6.28 -27.44 10.19
CA LYS A 177 -6.24 -27.65 8.74
C LYS A 177 -5.53 -26.49 8.07
N LYS A 178 -4.79 -26.79 6.99
CA LYS A 178 -4.27 -25.74 6.10
C LYS A 178 -5.37 -25.29 5.12
N LEU A 179 -5.37 -24.00 4.81
CA LEU A 179 -6.12 -23.48 3.66
C LEU A 179 -5.51 -24.04 2.38
N SER A 180 -6.34 -24.62 1.53
CA SER A 180 -5.93 -25.19 0.22
C SER A 180 -5.90 -24.12 -0.87
#